data_4885d89582f72880f7a8c3f26124e48a
#
_entry.id   4885d89582f72880f7a8c3f26124e48a
#
_cell.length_a   1.000
_cell.length_b   1.000
_cell.length_c   1.000
_cell.angle_alpha   90.00
_cell.angle_beta   90.00
_cell.angle_gamma   90.00
#
_symmetry.space_group_name_H-M   'P 1'
#
loop_
_entity.id
_entity.type
_entity.pdbx_description
1 polymer ?
#
loop_
_entity_poly.entity_id
_entity_poly.type
_entity_poly.pdbx_seq_one_letter_code
_entity_poly.pdbx_strand_id
1 'polypeptide(L)'
;MTKRLNSKHKVDRRLKVNLWGRPKSPFNTRGYPPGQHGQSRSSKPSDYGVQLQAKQKLKSYYGNMNERQFRNVYKKAIKKKGDTAENLIGLLERRLDAIVYRAKLATTIFSARQLINHGHIKVNG
;
A
#
# COMPACT_ATOMS: atom_id res chain seq x y z
N MET A 1 6.35 -16.26 2.26
CA MET A 1 5.62 -14.99 2.50
C MET A 1 6.38 -14.14 3.50
N THR A 2 6.55 -12.86 3.23
CA THR A 2 7.25 -11.96 4.14
C THR A 2 6.33 -11.59 5.31
N LYS A 3 6.76 -11.87 6.54
CA LYS A 3 6.03 -11.48 7.75
C LYS A 3 5.92 -9.95 7.83
N ARG A 4 4.71 -9.46 8.15
CA ARG A 4 4.52 -8.03 8.35
C ARG A 4 5.18 -7.57 9.66
N LEU A 5 6.19 -6.72 9.56
CA LEU A 5 6.94 -6.22 10.71
C LEU A 5 6.31 -4.97 11.34
N ASN A 6 5.59 -4.18 10.56
CA ASN A 6 5.01 -2.91 11.00
C ASN A 6 3.49 -2.96 11.06
N SER A 7 2.89 -2.24 12.01
CA SER A 7 1.44 -2.08 12.01
C SER A 7 1.00 -1.21 10.83
N LYS A 8 -0.16 -1.52 10.24
CA LYS A 8 -0.70 -0.79 9.09
C LYS A 8 -0.93 0.70 9.36
N HIS A 9 -1.33 1.04 10.57
CA HIS A 9 -1.65 2.43 10.94
C HIS A 9 -0.44 3.30 11.26
N LYS A 10 0.72 2.70 11.53
CA LYS A 10 1.99 3.45 11.53
C LYS A 10 2.31 4.02 10.16
N VAL A 11 1.93 3.29 9.11
CA VAL A 11 2.12 3.74 7.74
C VAL A 11 1.24 4.95 7.45
N ASP A 12 -0.04 4.93 7.83
CA ASP A 12 -0.95 6.06 7.68
C ASP A 12 -0.37 7.33 8.32
N ARG A 13 0.08 7.23 9.55
CA ARG A 13 0.66 8.36 10.28
C ARG A 13 1.96 8.86 9.68
N ARG A 14 2.84 7.96 9.22
CA ARG A 14 4.10 8.33 8.57
C ARG A 14 3.87 9.06 7.25
N LEU A 15 2.92 8.60 6.47
CA LEU A 15 2.60 9.18 5.17
C LEU A 15 1.59 10.33 5.23
N LYS A 16 1.11 10.65 6.44
CA LYS A 16 0.15 11.73 6.71
C LYS A 16 -1.12 11.60 5.85
N VAL A 17 -1.65 10.39 5.74
CA VAL A 17 -2.87 10.10 4.99
C VAL A 17 -3.56 8.86 5.54
N ASN A 18 -4.89 8.86 5.55
CA ASN A 18 -5.67 7.65 5.83
C ASN A 18 -5.79 6.81 4.55
N LEU A 19 -4.82 5.91 4.33
CA LEU A 19 -4.69 5.17 3.07
C LEU A 19 -5.93 4.37 2.67
N TRP A 20 -6.62 3.79 3.64
CA TRP A 20 -7.77 2.92 3.38
C TRP A 20 -9.10 3.57 3.77
N GLY A 21 -9.11 4.85 4.10
CA GLY A 21 -10.32 5.60 4.43
C GLY A 21 -11.08 5.08 5.66
N ARG A 22 -10.39 4.46 6.61
CA ARG A 22 -11.04 3.87 7.79
C ARG A 22 -11.40 4.94 8.83
N PRO A 23 -12.65 4.97 9.33
CA PRO A 23 -13.06 5.95 10.36
C PRO A 23 -12.25 5.85 11.65
N LYS A 24 -11.85 4.62 12.03
CA LYS A 24 -11.06 4.34 13.25
C LYS A 24 -9.55 4.40 13.03
N SER A 25 -9.06 4.97 11.93
CA SER A 25 -7.62 5.14 11.72
C SER A 25 -7.03 6.10 12.77
N PRO A 26 -5.93 5.72 13.45
CA PRO A 26 -5.24 6.61 14.39
C PRO A 26 -4.76 7.92 13.76
N PHE A 27 -4.62 8.00 12.44
CA PHE A 27 -4.29 9.22 11.74
C PHE A 27 -5.36 10.31 11.94
N ASN A 28 -6.64 9.94 12.07
CA ASN A 28 -7.74 10.89 12.27
C ASN A 28 -7.65 11.63 13.61
N THR A 29 -7.05 11.00 14.62
CA THR A 29 -6.86 11.58 15.96
C THR A 29 -5.44 12.07 16.19
N ARG A 30 -4.44 11.49 15.54
CA ARG A 30 -3.02 11.79 15.68
C ARG A 30 -2.41 12.05 14.30
N GLY A 31 -2.60 13.25 13.76
CA GLY A 31 -2.11 13.66 12.45
C GLY A 31 -0.59 13.84 12.34
N TYR A 32 0.17 13.42 13.36
CA TYR A 32 1.64 13.53 13.39
C TYR A 32 2.31 12.15 13.19
N PRO A 33 3.56 12.11 12.70
CA PRO A 33 4.29 10.85 12.50
C PRO A 33 4.42 10.02 13.79
N PRO A 34 4.54 8.69 13.68
CA PRO A 34 4.74 7.83 14.83
C PRO A 34 6.15 7.98 15.40
N GLY A 35 6.32 7.62 16.69
CA GLY A 35 7.58 7.62 17.38
C GLY A 35 7.72 8.74 18.39
N GLN A 36 8.80 8.70 19.16
CA GLN A 36 9.09 9.64 20.25
C GLN A 36 9.17 11.08 19.76
N HIS A 37 9.70 11.31 18.57
CA HIS A 37 9.90 12.62 17.97
C HIS A 37 8.81 12.99 16.93
N GLY A 38 7.69 12.27 16.90
CA GLY A 38 6.62 12.49 15.93
C GLY A 38 5.99 13.87 15.98
N GLN A 39 5.96 14.49 17.15
CA GLN A 39 5.43 15.85 17.36
C GLN A 39 6.48 16.94 17.13
N SER A 40 7.73 16.59 16.89
CA SER A 40 8.79 17.54 16.60
C SER A 40 8.53 18.25 15.28
N ARG A 41 8.99 19.51 15.18
CA ARG A 41 8.89 20.30 13.96
C ARG A 41 9.67 19.62 12.85
N SER A 42 8.98 19.20 11.79
CA SER A 42 9.64 18.62 10.60
C SER A 42 9.94 19.70 9.57
N SER A 43 11.08 19.59 8.91
CA SER A 43 11.41 20.47 7.78
C SER A 43 10.48 20.18 6.59
N LYS A 44 10.34 21.16 5.70
CA LYS A 44 9.63 20.96 4.42
C LYS A 44 10.34 19.87 3.61
N PRO A 45 9.61 18.87 3.09
CA PRO A 45 10.23 17.82 2.28
C PRO A 45 10.77 18.39 0.97
N SER A 46 11.90 17.84 0.50
CA SER A 46 12.44 18.13 -0.82
C SER A 46 11.55 17.54 -1.93
N ASP A 47 11.75 17.98 -3.18
CA ASP A 47 10.99 17.43 -4.32
C ASP A 47 11.17 15.90 -4.44
N TYR A 48 12.39 15.41 -4.25
CA TYR A 48 12.66 13.98 -4.16
C TYR A 48 11.87 13.31 -3.02
N GLY A 49 11.81 13.94 -1.86
CA GLY A 49 11.05 13.45 -0.71
C GLY A 49 9.55 13.33 -1.00
N VAL A 50 8.97 14.31 -1.71
CA VAL A 50 7.57 14.29 -2.13
C VAL A 50 7.29 13.12 -3.09
N GLN A 51 8.15 12.92 -4.09
CA GLN A 51 8.04 11.82 -5.04
C GLN A 51 8.20 10.46 -4.36
N LEU A 52 9.14 10.34 -3.43
CA LEU A 52 9.35 9.12 -2.65
C LEU A 52 8.12 8.80 -1.79
N GLN A 53 7.53 9.81 -1.14
CA GLN A 53 6.29 9.62 -0.38
C GLN A 53 5.14 9.14 -1.24
N ALA A 54 4.96 9.68 -2.44
CA ALA A 54 3.93 9.24 -3.38
C ALA A 54 4.10 7.76 -3.74
N LYS A 55 5.33 7.33 -4.05
CA LYS A 55 5.66 5.93 -4.28
C LYS A 55 5.37 5.05 -3.06
N GLN A 56 5.73 5.50 -1.87
CA GLN A 56 5.47 4.75 -0.63
C GLN A 56 3.98 4.63 -0.32
N LYS A 57 3.18 5.67 -0.60
CA LYS A 57 1.71 5.61 -0.48
C LYS A 57 1.14 4.50 -1.35
N LEU A 58 1.53 4.46 -2.63
CA LEU A 58 1.05 3.46 -3.57
C LEU A 58 1.43 2.04 -3.16
N LYS A 59 2.70 1.81 -2.82
CA LYS A 59 3.18 0.51 -2.34
C LYS A 59 2.45 0.05 -1.08
N SER A 60 2.23 0.95 -0.15
CA SER A 60 1.60 0.64 1.13
C SER A 60 0.12 0.35 0.98
N TYR A 61 -0.58 1.06 0.11
CA TYR A 61 -1.98 0.83 -0.19
C TYR A 61 -2.23 -0.62 -0.65
N TYR A 62 -1.37 -1.15 -1.51
CA TYR A 62 -1.45 -2.53 -2.00
C TYR A 62 -0.79 -3.56 -1.07
N GLY A 63 -0.83 -3.32 0.23
CA GLY A 63 -0.40 -4.28 1.25
C GLY A 63 1.09 -4.24 1.54
N ASN A 64 1.69 -3.09 1.44
CA ASN A 64 3.10 -2.87 1.72
C ASN A 64 4.02 -3.77 0.88
N MET A 65 3.88 -3.67 -0.43
CA MET A 65 4.72 -4.39 -1.39
C MET A 65 6.20 -4.10 -1.15
N ASN A 66 7.04 -5.11 -1.33
CA ASN A 66 8.48 -4.86 -1.29
C ASN A 66 8.95 -4.14 -2.57
N GLU A 67 10.12 -3.52 -2.49
CA GLU A 67 10.67 -2.70 -3.58
C GLU A 67 10.89 -3.49 -4.86
N ARG A 68 11.37 -4.74 -4.73
CA ARG A 68 11.62 -5.61 -5.89
C ARG A 68 10.33 -5.95 -6.63
N GLN A 69 9.27 -6.28 -5.91
CA GLN A 69 7.96 -6.57 -6.51
C GLN A 69 7.40 -5.34 -7.22
N PHE A 70 7.44 -4.18 -6.57
CA PHE A 70 6.97 -2.94 -7.16
C PHE A 70 7.74 -2.57 -8.42
N ARG A 71 9.07 -2.67 -8.38
CA ARG A 71 9.94 -2.43 -9.54
C ARG A 71 9.60 -3.35 -10.70
N ASN A 72 9.33 -4.62 -10.44
CA ASN A 72 8.97 -5.59 -11.49
C ASN A 72 7.62 -5.23 -12.14
N VAL A 73 6.64 -4.81 -11.35
CA VAL A 73 5.35 -4.34 -11.88
C VAL A 73 5.53 -3.07 -12.71
N TYR A 74 6.32 -2.13 -12.24
CA TYR A 74 6.63 -0.89 -12.96
C TYR A 74 7.31 -1.17 -14.30
N LYS A 75 8.31 -2.05 -14.34
CA LYS A 75 8.97 -2.47 -15.59
C LYS A 75 8.00 -3.09 -16.60
N LYS A 76 7.02 -3.85 -16.11
CA LYS A 76 5.95 -4.40 -16.96
C LYS A 76 5.00 -3.30 -17.47
N ALA A 77 4.70 -2.30 -16.64
CA ALA A 77 3.84 -1.20 -17.02
C ALA A 77 4.43 -0.35 -18.15
N ILE A 78 5.74 -0.06 -18.10
CA ILE A 78 6.44 0.71 -19.14
C ILE A 78 6.40 -0.01 -20.51
N LYS A 79 6.47 -1.34 -20.52
CA LYS A 79 6.47 -2.13 -21.76
C LYS A 79 5.09 -2.17 -22.45
N LYS A 80 4.04 -1.80 -21.75
CA LYS A 80 2.69 -1.76 -22.33
C LYS A 80 2.45 -0.45 -23.06
N LYS A 81 1.71 -0.52 -24.18
CA LYS A 81 1.24 0.68 -24.88
C LYS A 81 0.26 1.48 -24.01
N GLY A 82 0.28 2.78 -24.15
CA GLY A 82 -0.60 3.70 -23.42
C GLY A 82 0.10 4.37 -22.24
N ASP A 83 -0.68 5.00 -21.37
CA ASP A 83 -0.15 5.70 -20.20
C ASP A 83 0.44 4.74 -19.17
N THR A 84 1.67 5.02 -18.77
CA THR A 84 2.39 4.16 -17.79
C THR A 84 1.71 4.14 -16.42
N ALA A 85 1.13 5.26 -15.99
CA ALA A 85 0.43 5.34 -14.70
C ALA A 85 -0.83 4.47 -14.68
N GLU A 86 -1.64 4.54 -15.72
CA GLU A 86 -2.83 3.69 -15.88
C GLU A 86 -2.45 2.22 -15.96
N ASN A 87 -1.42 1.88 -16.74
CA ASN A 87 -0.91 0.53 -16.85
C ASN A 87 -0.41 -0.02 -15.51
N LEU A 88 0.28 0.81 -14.74
CA LEU A 88 0.80 0.45 -13.41
C LEU A 88 -0.35 0.14 -12.44
N ILE A 89 -1.34 1.01 -12.35
CA ILE A 89 -2.51 0.82 -11.49
C ILE A 89 -3.30 -0.41 -11.95
N GLY A 90 -3.51 -0.57 -13.25
CA GLY A 90 -4.19 -1.73 -13.81
C GLY A 90 -3.50 -3.06 -13.46
N LEU A 91 -2.17 -3.11 -13.48
CA LEU A 91 -1.40 -4.29 -13.06
C LEU A 91 -1.50 -4.55 -11.55
N LEU A 92 -1.52 -3.50 -10.74
CA LEU A 92 -1.67 -3.62 -9.28
C LEU A 92 -3.08 -4.10 -8.89
N GLU A 93 -4.11 -3.59 -9.55
CA GLU A 93 -5.51 -4.00 -9.32
C GLU A 93 -5.79 -5.44 -9.81
N ARG A 94 -5.01 -5.98 -10.74
CA ARG A 94 -5.11 -7.38 -11.19
C ARG A 94 -4.49 -8.40 -10.25
N ARG A 95 -3.84 -7.97 -9.20
CA ARG A 95 -3.30 -8.88 -8.20
C ARG A 95 -4.43 -9.60 -7.47
N LEU A 96 -4.25 -10.87 -7.17
CA LEU A 96 -5.28 -11.67 -6.49
C LEU A 96 -5.67 -11.08 -5.12
N ASP A 97 -4.70 -10.58 -4.35
CA ASP A 97 -4.97 -9.93 -3.07
C ASP A 97 -5.83 -8.64 -3.23
N ALA A 98 -5.57 -7.85 -4.27
CA ALA A 98 -6.37 -6.68 -4.59
C ALA A 98 -7.80 -7.06 -5.01
N ILE A 99 -7.95 -8.07 -5.85
CA ILE A 99 -9.26 -8.57 -6.31
C ILE A 99 -10.10 -9.07 -5.13
N VAL A 100 -9.52 -9.89 -4.26
CA VAL A 100 -10.20 -10.41 -3.06
C VAL A 100 -10.64 -9.28 -2.13
N TYR A 101 -9.78 -8.28 -1.96
CA TYR A 101 -10.11 -7.08 -1.18
C TYR A 101 -11.23 -6.25 -1.82
N ARG A 102 -11.18 -6.00 -3.12
CA ARG A 102 -12.22 -5.26 -3.87
C ARG A 102 -13.56 -5.98 -3.89
N ALA A 103 -13.53 -7.31 -3.97
CA ALA A 103 -14.73 -8.15 -3.87
C ALA A 103 -15.34 -8.19 -2.46
N LYS A 104 -14.70 -7.51 -1.48
CA LYS A 104 -15.12 -7.46 -0.07
C LYS A 104 -15.16 -8.82 0.64
N LEU A 105 -14.43 -9.80 0.12
CA LEU A 105 -14.24 -11.10 0.77
C LEU A 105 -13.33 -11.01 2.00
N ALA A 106 -12.56 -9.93 2.09
CA ALA A 106 -11.73 -9.62 3.24
C ALA A 106 -11.84 -8.15 3.60
N THR A 107 -11.74 -7.84 4.88
CA THR A 107 -11.88 -6.46 5.41
C THR A 107 -10.67 -5.58 5.15
N THR A 108 -9.51 -6.19 4.93
CA THR A 108 -8.25 -5.49 4.60
C THR A 108 -7.49 -6.25 3.54
N ILE A 109 -6.61 -5.55 2.82
CA ILE A 109 -5.72 -6.19 1.84
C ILE A 109 -4.75 -7.18 2.52
N PHE A 110 -4.37 -6.93 3.76
CA PHE A 110 -3.54 -7.84 4.55
C PHE A 110 -4.29 -9.13 4.90
N SER A 111 -5.56 -9.03 5.28
CA SER A 111 -6.43 -10.18 5.50
C SER A 111 -6.67 -10.96 4.21
N ALA A 112 -6.90 -10.28 3.09
CA ALA A 112 -7.02 -10.90 1.77
C ALA A 112 -5.79 -11.75 1.43
N ARG A 113 -4.60 -11.19 1.65
CA ARG A 113 -3.34 -11.92 1.42
C ARG A 113 -3.21 -13.13 2.34
N GLN A 114 -3.63 -13.01 3.59
CA GLN A 114 -3.62 -14.16 4.51
C GLN A 114 -4.54 -15.28 4.06
N LEU A 115 -5.76 -14.96 3.62
CA LEU A 115 -6.70 -15.93 3.08
C LEU A 115 -6.12 -16.69 1.88
N ILE A 116 -5.47 -15.95 0.98
CA ILE A 116 -4.82 -16.54 -0.21
C ILE A 116 -3.68 -17.49 0.20
N ASN A 117 -2.81 -17.03 1.09
CA ASN A 117 -1.65 -17.82 1.51
C ASN A 117 -2.01 -19.05 2.34
N HIS A 118 -3.14 -19.01 3.02
CA HIS A 118 -3.67 -20.17 3.78
C HIS A 118 -4.52 -21.10 2.92
N GLY A 119 -4.61 -20.85 1.60
CA GLY A 119 -5.30 -21.72 0.68
C GLY A 119 -6.83 -21.66 0.72
N HIS A 120 -7.40 -20.62 1.33
CA HIS A 120 -8.86 -20.44 1.36
C HIS A 120 -9.43 -19.88 0.05
N ILE A 121 -8.60 -19.41 -0.84
CA ILE A 121 -9.00 -18.84 -2.14
C ILE A 121 -8.44 -19.74 -3.25
N LYS A 122 -9.30 -20.16 -4.14
CA LYS A 122 -8.95 -20.91 -5.35
C LYS A 122 -9.32 -20.11 -6.59
N VAL A 123 -8.56 -20.27 -7.65
CA VAL A 123 -8.83 -19.70 -8.97
C VAL A 123 -8.89 -20.83 -9.97
N ASN A 124 -10.05 -21.01 -10.60
CA ASN A 124 -10.30 -22.09 -11.58
C ASN A 124 -10.02 -23.50 -11.01
N GLY A 125 -10.39 -23.69 -9.76
CA GLY A 125 -10.15 -24.96 -9.05
C GLY A 125 -8.83 -25.06 -8.38
#